data_b57012d13982a254be3df563b74060f0
#
_entry.id   b57012d13982a254be3df563b74060f0
#
_cell.length_a   1.000
_cell.length_b   1.000
_cell.length_c   1.000
_cell.angle_alpha   90.00
_cell.angle_beta   90.00
_cell.angle_gamma   90.00
#
_symmetry.space_group_name_H-M   'P 1'
#
loop_
_entity.id
_entity.type
_entity.pdbx_description
1 polymer ?
#
loop_
_entity_poly.entity_id
_entity_poly.type
_entity_poly.pdbx_seq_one_letter_code
_entity_poly.pdbx_strand_id
1 'polypeptide(L)'
;MKKNKIKWISRALTLYTFFSRHLKKNKTLNAEKEFQRIAIYSTTALGDLMFNTPAIDALKRRYPRASFVLVSSEKNYPLVAGSPWFDDVFYWDNKIRNAHRLIKSLRRFKPQLTVILHSHMPYDIFCAVVSNSEYIIRDNYRIDSPLMNSWLNAYSKSEGQHLIQRKLDLLGILGCDTHNPLMHIPVSYIASNQSNAIIRVGFQMGASEAKRCWPVARFAELAAQLCSEGGYQVVLIGGPKDQHLVDEFNQLLADEWLSHTESLVGKTSLTGLLTVIDGLDVLVTGDTGPLHLAIALQTPTVSLYADAEPNYTGPYQDKSHHSVLKMANKLSGSSQPLEQINAETVKQEVVRLTTQ
;
A
#
# COMPACT_ATOMS: atom_id res chain seq x y z
N MET A 1 20.30 -2.40 19.61
CA MET A 1 20.89 -2.40 18.24
C MET A 1 20.48 -1.22 17.36
N LYS A 2 19.18 -0.87 17.23
CA LYS A 2 18.73 0.26 16.37
C LYS A 2 19.30 1.64 16.77
N LYS A 3 19.32 1.98 18.07
CA LYS A 3 19.82 3.28 18.56
C LYS A 3 21.31 3.54 18.19
N ASN A 4 22.16 2.53 18.25
CA ASN A 4 23.59 2.67 17.91
C ASN A 4 23.77 2.91 16.40
N LYS A 5 23.01 2.24 15.53
CA LYS A 5 23.05 2.47 14.08
C LYS A 5 22.68 3.91 13.73
N ILE A 6 21.63 4.46 14.35
CA ILE A 6 21.19 5.85 14.16
C ILE A 6 22.30 6.81 14.53
N LYS A 7 22.97 6.62 15.69
CA LYS A 7 24.07 7.48 16.12
C LYS A 7 25.25 7.44 15.13
N TRP A 8 25.63 6.25 14.66
CA TRP A 8 26.73 6.11 13.70
C TRP A 8 26.40 6.76 12.35
N ILE A 9 25.21 6.54 11.82
CA ILE A 9 24.79 7.15 10.56
C ILE A 9 24.72 8.67 10.68
N SER A 10 24.19 9.21 11.77
CA SER A 10 24.16 10.66 11.98
C SER A 10 25.57 11.27 12.05
N ARG A 11 26.53 10.61 12.72
CA ARG A 11 27.93 11.03 12.74
C ARG A 11 28.56 11.00 11.35
N ALA A 12 28.33 9.93 10.58
CA ALA A 12 28.82 9.80 9.22
C ALA A 12 28.26 10.92 8.32
N LEU A 13 26.97 11.25 8.47
CA LEU A 13 26.35 12.36 7.74
C LEU A 13 26.92 13.72 8.14
N THR A 14 27.19 13.96 9.43
CA THR A 14 27.83 15.19 9.90
C THR A 14 29.21 15.36 9.25
N LEU A 15 30.00 14.30 9.23
CA LEU A 15 31.32 14.31 8.60
C LEU A 15 31.22 14.55 7.09
N TYR A 16 30.33 13.83 6.41
CA TYR A 16 30.07 13.98 4.98
C TYR A 16 29.69 15.42 4.61
N THR A 17 28.72 16.01 5.32
CA THR A 17 28.22 17.37 5.02
C THR A 17 29.18 18.44 5.38
N PHE A 18 30.07 18.22 6.37
CA PHE A 18 31.18 19.12 6.70
C PHE A 18 32.13 19.25 5.52
N PHE A 19 32.52 18.15 4.88
CA PHE A 19 33.42 18.17 3.75
C PHE A 19 32.76 18.55 2.41
N SER A 20 31.55 18.09 2.18
CA SER A 20 30.87 18.28 0.89
C SER A 20 30.19 19.64 0.73
N ARG A 21 29.92 20.35 1.82
CA ARG A 21 29.19 21.63 1.88
C ARG A 21 27.82 21.62 1.19
N HIS A 22 27.26 20.44 0.84
CA HIS A 22 26.06 20.31 0.00
C HIS A 22 24.74 20.49 0.75
N LEU A 23 24.66 20.20 2.03
CA LEU A 23 23.46 20.41 2.83
C LEU A 23 23.67 21.53 3.85
N LYS A 24 23.06 22.68 3.60
CA LYS A 24 22.89 23.68 4.64
C LYS A 24 21.67 23.28 5.47
N LYS A 25 21.87 22.95 6.72
CA LYS A 25 20.86 22.47 7.69
C LYS A 25 19.62 23.36 7.89
N ASN A 26 19.53 24.54 7.30
CA ASN A 26 18.49 25.53 7.61
C ASN A 26 17.88 26.19 6.36
N LYS A 27 17.75 25.43 5.25
CA LYS A 27 16.99 25.96 4.13
C LYS A 27 15.51 25.94 4.48
N THR A 28 14.88 27.12 4.46
CA THR A 28 13.43 27.23 4.64
C THR A 28 12.72 26.63 3.43
N LEU A 29 11.74 25.78 3.69
CA LEU A 29 10.85 25.21 2.71
C LEU A 29 9.50 25.91 2.84
N ASN A 30 8.92 26.34 1.72
CA ASN A 30 7.61 26.99 1.68
C ASN A 30 6.86 26.62 0.39
N ALA A 31 5.59 27.00 0.34
CA ALA A 31 4.69 26.69 -0.77
C ALA A 31 5.05 27.38 -2.11
N GLU A 32 5.87 28.44 -2.08
CA GLU A 32 6.25 29.17 -3.30
C GLU A 32 7.42 28.50 -4.02
N LYS A 33 8.08 27.54 -3.36
CA LYS A 33 9.25 26.88 -3.93
C LYS A 33 8.89 25.98 -5.10
N GLU A 34 9.53 26.21 -6.23
CA GLU A 34 9.40 25.37 -7.44
C GLU A 34 10.52 24.34 -7.49
N PHE A 35 10.16 23.11 -7.89
CA PHE A 35 11.07 22.00 -8.08
C PHE A 35 10.91 21.40 -9.49
N GLN A 36 12.03 21.07 -10.11
CA GLN A 36 12.08 20.43 -11.42
C GLN A 36 12.49 18.97 -11.36
N ARG A 37 13.09 18.51 -10.26
CA ARG A 37 13.53 17.12 -10.07
C ARG A 37 13.19 16.66 -8.66
N ILE A 38 12.25 15.72 -8.59
CA ILE A 38 11.71 15.22 -7.33
C ILE A 38 11.95 13.71 -7.25
N ALA A 39 12.58 13.25 -6.17
CA ALA A 39 12.74 11.83 -5.86
C ALA A 39 11.75 11.43 -4.76
N ILE A 40 10.99 10.35 -4.99
CA ILE A 40 10.00 9.83 -4.05
C ILE A 40 10.46 8.46 -3.56
N TYR A 41 10.37 8.20 -2.26
CA TYR A 41 10.67 6.90 -1.67
C TYR A 41 9.39 6.19 -1.22
N SER A 42 9.17 5.01 -1.78
CA SER A 42 8.14 4.04 -1.41
C SER A 42 8.73 2.63 -1.51
N THR A 43 9.49 2.21 -0.48
CA THR A 43 10.38 1.04 -0.56
C THR A 43 9.90 -0.16 0.24
N THR A 44 8.63 -0.21 0.62
CA THR A 44 8.04 -1.25 1.45
C THR A 44 7.05 -2.13 0.68
N ALA A 45 5.96 -2.54 1.30
CA ALA A 45 4.98 -3.43 0.71
C ALA A 45 4.08 -2.72 -0.33
N LEU A 46 3.34 -3.53 -1.09
CA LEU A 46 2.39 -3.08 -2.10
C LEU A 46 1.29 -2.19 -1.50
N GLY A 47 0.69 -2.59 -0.38
CA GLY A 47 -0.31 -1.76 0.30
C GLY A 47 0.23 -0.39 0.72
N ASP A 48 1.50 -0.33 1.18
CA ASP A 48 2.16 0.94 1.51
C ASP A 48 2.34 1.84 0.28
N LEU A 49 2.60 1.25 -0.90
CA LEU A 49 2.67 2.00 -2.16
C LEU A 49 1.30 2.61 -2.47
N MET A 50 0.22 1.84 -2.31
CA MET A 50 -1.13 2.35 -2.56
C MET A 50 -1.48 3.52 -1.65
N PHE A 51 -1.14 3.48 -0.36
CA PHE A 51 -1.30 4.62 0.55
C PHE A 51 -0.47 5.86 0.18
N ASN A 52 0.54 5.71 -0.66
CA ASN A 52 1.38 6.82 -1.11
C ASN A 52 0.82 7.46 -2.40
N THR A 53 -0.05 6.78 -3.16
CA THR A 53 -0.51 7.27 -4.47
C THR A 53 -1.26 8.60 -4.41
N PRO A 54 -2.10 8.91 -3.39
CA PRO A 54 -2.71 10.23 -3.26
C PRO A 54 -1.66 11.35 -3.09
N ALA A 55 -0.65 11.11 -2.27
CA ALA A 55 0.43 12.07 -2.05
C ALA A 55 1.32 12.23 -3.31
N ILE A 56 1.55 11.17 -4.07
CA ILE A 56 2.27 11.22 -5.34
C ILE A 56 1.47 12.02 -6.38
N ASP A 57 0.16 11.80 -6.48
CA ASP A 57 -0.73 12.56 -7.36
C ASP A 57 -0.74 14.05 -6.99
N ALA A 58 -0.87 14.39 -5.70
CA ALA A 58 -0.82 15.76 -5.23
C ALA A 58 0.50 16.46 -5.59
N LEU A 59 1.64 15.76 -5.48
CA LEU A 59 2.95 16.28 -5.92
C LEU A 59 2.98 16.52 -7.43
N LYS A 60 2.46 15.60 -8.24
CA LYS A 60 2.45 15.72 -9.70
C LYS A 60 1.55 16.88 -10.17
N ARG A 61 0.41 17.07 -9.52
CA ARG A 61 -0.47 18.23 -9.80
C ARG A 61 0.20 19.54 -9.41
N ARG A 62 0.91 19.60 -8.30
CA ARG A 62 1.61 20.81 -7.83
C ARG A 62 2.83 21.13 -8.70
N TYR A 63 3.53 20.12 -9.20
CA TYR A 63 4.74 20.28 -10.01
C TYR A 63 4.63 19.59 -11.38
N PRO A 64 3.72 20.02 -12.25
CA PRO A 64 3.39 19.31 -13.50
C PRO A 64 4.54 19.29 -14.54
N ARG A 65 5.56 20.13 -14.35
CA ARG A 65 6.76 20.18 -15.21
C ARG A 65 7.98 19.51 -14.61
N ALA A 66 7.85 18.97 -13.40
CA ALA A 66 8.97 18.30 -12.74
C ALA A 66 9.17 16.89 -13.28
N SER A 67 10.42 16.47 -13.33
CA SER A 67 10.78 15.06 -13.49
C SER A 67 10.69 14.34 -12.15
N PHE A 68 10.05 13.17 -12.18
CA PHE A 68 9.84 12.35 -11.01
C PHE A 68 10.59 11.02 -11.13
N VAL A 69 11.34 10.65 -10.09
CA VAL A 69 11.89 9.30 -9.97
C VAL A 69 11.35 8.64 -8.69
N LEU A 70 11.04 7.36 -8.81
CA LEU A 70 10.61 6.56 -7.68
C LEU A 70 11.75 5.67 -7.19
N VAL A 71 12.04 5.71 -5.89
CA VAL A 71 12.84 4.69 -5.21
C VAL A 71 11.88 3.68 -4.61
N SER A 72 11.87 2.45 -5.12
CA SER A 72 10.90 1.41 -4.76
C SER A 72 11.55 0.10 -4.39
N SER A 73 10.77 -0.80 -3.79
CA SER A 73 11.12 -2.21 -3.60
C SER A 73 10.90 -2.98 -4.90
N GLU A 74 11.75 -3.97 -5.19
CA GLU A 74 11.52 -4.91 -6.32
C GLU A 74 10.17 -5.63 -6.22
N LYS A 75 9.62 -5.78 -5.02
CA LYS A 75 8.28 -6.35 -4.81
C LYS A 75 7.17 -5.55 -5.47
N ASN A 76 7.37 -4.25 -5.64
CA ASN A 76 6.41 -3.34 -6.27
C ASN A 76 6.64 -3.23 -7.80
N TYR A 77 7.66 -3.94 -8.35
CA TYR A 77 8.02 -3.88 -9.77
C TYR A 77 6.80 -3.91 -10.69
N PRO A 78 5.86 -4.86 -10.55
CA PRO A 78 4.75 -4.97 -11.48
C PRO A 78 3.78 -3.77 -11.47
N LEU A 79 3.75 -2.98 -10.37
CA LEU A 79 2.93 -1.78 -10.26
C LEU A 79 3.67 -0.46 -10.60
N VAL A 80 4.97 -0.53 -10.84
CA VAL A 80 5.77 0.69 -11.07
C VAL A 80 6.60 0.63 -12.33
N ALA A 81 6.87 -0.57 -12.86
CA ALA A 81 7.60 -0.74 -14.11
C ALA A 81 6.74 -0.24 -15.28
N GLY A 82 7.30 0.66 -16.07
CA GLY A 82 6.57 1.28 -17.19
C GLY A 82 5.45 2.23 -16.76
N SER A 83 5.39 2.60 -15.48
CA SER A 83 4.43 3.57 -14.98
C SER A 83 4.61 4.93 -15.66
N PRO A 84 3.53 5.56 -16.20
CA PRO A 84 3.60 6.90 -16.76
C PRO A 84 3.79 7.99 -15.69
N TRP A 85 3.83 7.60 -14.42
CA TRP A 85 3.96 8.54 -13.32
C TRP A 85 5.40 8.94 -13.03
N PHE A 86 6.38 8.13 -13.49
CA PHE A 86 7.78 8.31 -13.16
C PHE A 86 8.65 8.25 -14.43
N ASP A 87 9.63 9.14 -14.51
CA ASP A 87 10.63 9.14 -15.58
C ASP A 87 11.63 7.97 -15.41
N ASP A 88 11.84 7.54 -14.17
CA ASP A 88 12.68 6.35 -13.86
C ASP A 88 12.29 5.74 -12.51
N VAL A 89 12.59 4.46 -12.30
CA VAL A 89 12.37 3.73 -11.07
C VAL A 89 13.66 3.06 -10.60
N PHE A 90 14.11 3.42 -9.40
CA PHE A 90 15.31 2.87 -8.78
C PHE A 90 14.93 1.84 -7.71
N TYR A 91 15.31 0.58 -7.91
CA TYR A 91 15.02 -0.47 -6.95
C TYR A 91 16.06 -0.54 -5.84
N TRP A 92 15.57 -0.65 -4.61
CA TRP A 92 16.42 -0.73 -3.43
C TRP A 92 15.79 -1.61 -2.33
N ASP A 93 16.62 -2.47 -1.75
CA ASP A 93 16.22 -3.44 -0.72
C ASP A 93 16.29 -2.88 0.72
N ASN A 94 16.44 -1.57 0.90
CA ASN A 94 16.64 -0.89 2.18
C ASN A 94 17.92 -1.32 2.94
N LYS A 95 18.87 -1.98 2.28
CA LYS A 95 20.12 -2.41 2.90
C LYS A 95 21.27 -1.46 2.55
N ILE A 96 22.06 -1.13 3.57
CA ILE A 96 23.20 -0.22 3.40
C ILE A 96 24.24 -0.73 2.39
N ARG A 97 24.44 -2.03 2.30
CA ARG A 97 25.37 -2.66 1.34
C ARG A 97 25.05 -2.33 -0.12
N ASN A 98 23.77 -2.10 -0.45
CA ASN A 98 23.29 -1.80 -1.79
C ASN A 98 23.03 -0.28 -2.00
N ALA A 99 23.23 0.54 -0.97
CA ALA A 99 22.99 1.99 -1.02
C ALA A 99 23.83 2.71 -2.08
N HIS A 100 25.05 2.23 -2.35
CA HIS A 100 25.97 2.84 -3.31
C HIS A 100 25.39 2.93 -4.73
N ARG A 101 24.62 1.92 -5.17
CA ARG A 101 23.95 1.90 -6.48
C ARG A 101 22.86 2.96 -6.54
N LEU A 102 22.00 2.99 -5.52
CA LEU A 102 20.94 3.98 -5.40
C LEU A 102 21.52 5.41 -5.37
N ILE A 103 22.54 5.64 -4.53
CA ILE A 103 23.20 6.94 -4.41
C ILE A 103 23.79 7.38 -5.77
N LYS A 104 24.40 6.46 -6.53
CA LYS A 104 24.93 6.75 -7.86
C LYS A 104 23.84 7.20 -8.83
N SER A 105 22.69 6.51 -8.86
CA SER A 105 21.55 6.86 -9.70
C SER A 105 20.95 8.21 -9.29
N LEU A 106 20.70 8.42 -8.01
CA LEU A 106 20.18 9.69 -7.49
C LEU A 106 21.13 10.86 -7.73
N ARG A 107 22.45 10.69 -7.58
CA ARG A 107 23.43 11.74 -7.91
C ARG A 107 23.41 12.13 -9.38
N ARG A 108 23.13 11.18 -10.28
CA ARG A 108 22.95 11.45 -11.70
C ARG A 108 21.66 12.23 -11.95
N PHE A 109 20.58 11.85 -11.28
CA PHE A 109 19.28 12.54 -11.35
C PHE A 109 19.32 13.94 -10.71
N LYS A 110 20.15 14.15 -9.67
CA LYS A 110 20.33 15.44 -8.94
C LYS A 110 19.01 15.94 -8.34
N PRO A 111 18.38 15.21 -7.41
CA PRO A 111 17.09 15.61 -6.85
C PRO A 111 17.21 16.95 -6.11
N GLN A 112 16.30 17.86 -6.42
CA GLN A 112 16.15 19.11 -5.67
C GLN A 112 15.29 18.86 -4.41
N LEU A 113 14.27 18.02 -4.54
CA LEU A 113 13.42 17.59 -3.43
C LEU A 113 13.44 16.05 -3.36
N THR A 114 13.63 15.53 -2.15
CA THR A 114 13.36 14.12 -1.84
C THR A 114 12.22 14.02 -0.85
N VAL A 115 11.18 13.26 -1.23
CA VAL A 115 9.99 12.99 -0.43
C VAL A 115 10.00 11.52 0.00
N ILE A 116 10.20 11.26 1.27
CA ILE A 116 10.24 9.90 1.83
C ILE A 116 8.85 9.58 2.41
N LEU A 117 7.99 8.95 1.61
CA LEU A 117 6.63 8.61 2.01
C LEU A 117 6.54 7.32 2.83
N HIS A 118 7.33 6.29 2.45
CA HIS A 118 7.37 5.04 3.19
C HIS A 118 8.70 4.30 2.95
N SER A 119 9.59 4.34 3.92
CA SER A 119 10.91 3.72 3.81
C SER A 119 11.53 3.46 5.20
N HIS A 120 12.67 2.78 5.24
CA HIS A 120 13.31 2.35 6.48
C HIS A 120 14.44 3.28 6.93
N MET A 121 14.20 4.01 8.05
CA MET A 121 15.20 4.78 8.76
C MET A 121 16.29 3.87 9.37
N PRO A 122 17.55 4.25 9.39
CA PRO A 122 18.13 5.55 9.01
C PRO A 122 18.67 5.60 7.59
N TYR A 123 18.60 4.52 6.82
CA TYR A 123 19.31 4.39 5.55
C TYR A 123 18.64 5.18 4.41
N ASP A 124 17.32 5.39 4.48
CA ASP A 124 16.58 6.25 3.56
C ASP A 124 17.09 7.70 3.62
N ILE A 125 17.17 8.28 4.83
CA ILE A 125 17.70 9.61 5.05
C ILE A 125 19.18 9.67 4.65
N PHE A 126 19.98 8.64 4.99
CA PHE A 126 21.36 8.55 4.59
C PHE A 126 21.53 8.65 3.07
N CYS A 127 20.76 7.85 2.31
CA CYS A 127 20.83 7.86 0.86
C CYS A 127 20.39 9.22 0.29
N ALA A 128 19.33 9.84 0.81
CA ALA A 128 18.87 11.15 0.36
C ALA A 128 19.94 12.25 0.60
N VAL A 129 20.53 12.30 1.80
CA VAL A 129 21.58 13.27 2.13
C VAL A 129 22.83 13.07 1.28
N VAL A 130 23.33 11.84 1.19
CA VAL A 130 24.56 11.52 0.42
C VAL A 130 24.35 11.67 -1.08
N SER A 131 23.11 11.60 -1.56
CA SER A 131 22.76 11.91 -2.95
C SER A 131 22.73 13.40 -3.27
N ASN A 132 22.97 14.25 -2.30
CA ASN A 132 22.97 15.71 -2.40
C ASN A 132 21.59 16.31 -2.73
N SER A 133 20.50 15.70 -2.22
CA SER A 133 19.18 16.32 -2.27
C SER A 133 19.22 17.69 -1.59
N GLU A 134 18.62 18.69 -2.23
CA GLU A 134 18.64 20.07 -1.67
C GLU A 134 17.66 20.20 -0.50
N TYR A 135 16.49 19.52 -0.62
CA TYR A 135 15.44 19.47 0.40
C TYR A 135 15.02 18.02 0.61
N ILE A 136 14.77 17.68 1.86
CA ILE A 136 14.32 16.34 2.25
C ILE A 136 13.14 16.46 3.19
N ILE A 137 12.01 15.86 2.86
CA ILE A 137 10.85 15.73 3.74
C ILE A 137 10.51 14.26 3.95
N ARG A 138 9.92 13.91 5.09
CA ARG A 138 9.70 12.52 5.46
C ARG A 138 8.44 12.30 6.28
N ASP A 139 7.68 11.26 5.91
CA ASP A 139 6.66 10.69 6.78
C ASP A 139 7.31 9.77 7.83
N ASN A 140 7.31 10.18 9.11
CA ASN A 140 7.90 9.46 10.22
C ASN A 140 7.00 8.34 10.74
N TYR A 141 6.58 7.43 9.85
CA TYR A 141 5.83 6.26 10.24
C TYR A 141 6.63 5.35 11.18
N ARG A 142 6.07 5.01 12.33
CA ARG A 142 6.60 4.08 13.37
C ARG A 142 7.86 4.53 14.11
N ILE A 143 8.70 5.40 13.58
CA ILE A 143 9.96 5.79 14.22
C ILE A 143 10.12 7.29 14.10
N ASP A 144 10.10 7.96 15.23
CA ASP A 144 10.54 9.34 15.37
C ASP A 144 11.93 9.36 16.03
N SER A 145 12.86 10.09 15.43
CA SER A 145 14.23 10.23 15.94
C SER A 145 14.71 11.66 15.78
N PRO A 146 14.76 12.45 16.86
CA PRO A 146 15.23 13.83 16.79
C PRO A 146 16.61 13.96 16.11
N LEU A 147 17.49 12.96 16.32
CA LEU A 147 18.81 12.92 15.71
C LEU A 147 18.76 12.79 14.18
N MET A 148 17.81 12.02 13.65
CA MET A 148 17.62 11.87 12.20
C MET A 148 16.75 13.00 11.62
N ASN A 149 15.79 13.49 12.38
CA ASN A 149 14.92 14.60 11.96
C ASN A 149 15.73 15.89 11.72
N SER A 150 16.89 16.07 12.38
CA SER A 150 17.76 17.21 12.13
C SER A 150 18.30 17.28 10.69
N TRP A 151 18.15 16.23 9.89
CA TRP A 151 18.52 16.16 8.47
C TRP A 151 17.35 16.46 7.52
N LEU A 152 16.14 16.67 8.07
CA LEU A 152 14.92 16.89 7.33
C LEU A 152 14.52 18.37 7.35
N ASN A 153 13.96 18.86 6.25
CA ASN A 153 13.36 20.19 6.18
C ASN A 153 11.95 20.20 6.76
N ALA A 154 11.23 19.08 6.63
CA ALA A 154 9.95 18.86 7.29
C ALA A 154 9.72 17.35 7.51
N TYR A 155 8.92 17.02 8.50
CA TYR A 155 8.50 15.65 8.75
C TYR A 155 7.14 15.61 9.45
N SER A 156 6.38 14.55 9.19
CA SER A 156 5.15 14.26 9.92
C SER A 156 5.46 13.61 11.27
N LYS A 157 4.55 13.78 12.24
CA LYS A 157 4.57 13.02 13.50
C LYS A 157 3.57 11.87 13.40
N SER A 158 3.93 10.74 14.01
CA SER A 158 3.17 9.47 13.91
C SER A 158 1.98 9.41 14.88
N GLU A 159 1.09 10.41 14.94
CA GLU A 159 0.02 10.43 15.92
C GLU A 159 -1.37 10.51 15.27
N GLY A 160 -2.19 9.48 15.53
CA GLY A 160 -3.66 9.57 15.50
C GLY A 160 -4.36 9.70 14.14
N GLN A 161 -3.65 9.83 13.02
CA GLN A 161 -4.24 10.08 11.72
C GLN A 161 -4.12 8.88 10.77
N HIS A 162 -5.07 8.79 9.83
CA HIS A 162 -4.97 7.86 8.71
C HIS A 162 -3.68 8.07 7.90
N LEU A 163 -3.05 6.97 7.44
CA LEU A 163 -1.76 7.02 6.73
C LEU A 163 -1.78 7.92 5.49
N ILE A 164 -2.88 7.95 4.75
CA ILE A 164 -3.06 8.83 3.58
C ILE A 164 -3.05 10.29 4.02
N GLN A 165 -3.92 10.66 4.97
CA GLN A 165 -4.06 12.05 5.41
C GLN A 165 -2.76 12.61 5.97
N ARG A 166 -2.06 11.84 6.78
CA ARG A 166 -0.76 12.25 7.34
C ARG A 166 0.28 12.59 6.26
N LYS A 167 0.29 11.84 5.15
CA LYS A 167 1.18 12.12 4.02
C LYS A 167 0.75 13.35 3.23
N LEU A 168 -0.55 13.52 3.03
CA LEU A 168 -1.10 14.71 2.40
C LEU A 168 -0.79 15.95 3.23
N ASP A 169 -1.02 15.92 4.55
CA ASP A 169 -0.73 17.04 5.46
C ASP A 169 0.76 17.43 5.44
N LEU A 170 1.66 16.43 5.36
CA LEU A 170 3.09 16.68 5.20
C LEU A 170 3.39 17.51 3.94
N LEU A 171 2.65 17.26 2.86
CA LEU A 171 2.84 17.98 1.59
C LEU A 171 2.21 19.38 1.57
N GLY A 172 1.39 19.71 2.55
CA GLY A 172 0.81 21.06 2.70
C GLY A 172 1.87 22.17 2.76
N ILE A 173 3.06 21.89 3.33
CA ILE A 173 4.20 22.84 3.34
C ILE A 173 4.68 23.21 1.93
N LEU A 174 4.41 22.37 0.94
CA LEU A 174 4.75 22.57 -0.48
C LEU A 174 3.62 23.24 -1.26
N GLY A 175 2.49 23.54 -0.63
CA GLY A 175 1.28 24.04 -1.30
C GLY A 175 0.56 22.98 -2.13
N CYS A 176 0.75 21.70 -1.83
CA CYS A 176 -0.02 20.62 -2.45
C CYS A 176 -1.46 20.60 -1.93
N ASP A 177 -2.39 20.10 -2.74
CA ASP A 177 -3.73 19.75 -2.26
C ASP A 177 -3.66 18.63 -1.22
N THR A 178 -4.23 18.88 -0.04
CA THR A 178 -4.25 17.95 1.09
C THR A 178 -5.62 17.28 1.30
N HIS A 179 -6.60 17.56 0.44
CA HIS A 179 -7.99 17.14 0.61
C HIS A 179 -8.40 15.95 -0.25
N ASN A 180 -7.62 15.61 -1.29
CA ASN A 180 -7.93 14.49 -2.17
C ASN A 180 -7.25 13.19 -1.69
N PRO A 181 -7.98 12.28 -1.01
CA PRO A 181 -7.43 11.02 -0.51
C PRO A 181 -7.47 9.88 -1.52
N LEU A 182 -7.92 10.11 -2.76
CA LEU A 182 -8.15 9.06 -3.74
C LEU A 182 -6.87 8.30 -4.07
N MET A 183 -6.90 6.99 -3.84
CA MET A 183 -5.84 6.09 -4.30
C MET A 183 -5.95 5.85 -5.79
N HIS A 184 -4.81 5.65 -6.45
CA HIS A 184 -4.73 5.45 -7.89
C HIS A 184 -3.85 4.24 -8.21
N ILE A 185 -4.16 3.55 -9.30
CA ILE A 185 -3.28 2.54 -9.87
C ILE A 185 -2.22 3.25 -10.74
N PRO A 186 -0.92 3.16 -10.40
CA PRO A 186 0.12 3.93 -11.08
C PRO A 186 0.60 3.31 -12.40
N VAL A 187 -0.03 2.23 -12.88
CA VAL A 187 0.28 1.57 -14.16
C VAL A 187 -0.96 1.42 -15.01
N SER A 188 -0.76 1.29 -16.31
CA SER A 188 -1.85 0.92 -17.22
C SER A 188 -2.19 -0.55 -17.03
N TYR A 189 -3.48 -0.87 -17.02
CA TYR A 189 -4.02 -2.23 -17.02
C TYR A 189 -5.22 -2.28 -17.97
N ILE A 190 -5.66 -3.47 -18.34
CA ILE A 190 -6.84 -3.66 -19.16
C ILE A 190 -8.05 -3.65 -18.22
N ALA A 191 -8.91 -2.65 -18.35
CA ALA A 191 -10.14 -2.58 -17.59
C ALA A 191 -11.05 -3.78 -17.91
N SER A 192 -11.80 -4.24 -16.93
CA SER A 192 -12.79 -5.30 -17.13
C SER A 192 -13.97 -4.77 -17.94
N ASN A 193 -14.40 -5.52 -18.96
CA ASN A 193 -15.61 -5.23 -19.74
C ASN A 193 -16.78 -6.10 -19.33
N GLN A 194 -16.73 -6.70 -18.14
CA GLN A 194 -17.78 -7.65 -17.72
C GLN A 194 -19.01 -6.89 -17.25
N SER A 195 -20.09 -7.04 -18.01
CA SER A 195 -21.47 -6.70 -17.61
C SER A 195 -22.24 -8.03 -17.52
N ASN A 196 -22.22 -8.65 -16.36
CA ASN A 196 -22.85 -9.96 -16.18
C ASN A 196 -24.12 -9.85 -15.35
N ALA A 197 -25.12 -10.67 -15.68
CA ALA A 197 -26.28 -10.90 -14.82
C ALA A 197 -25.93 -11.69 -13.53
N ILE A 198 -24.68 -12.12 -13.40
CA ILE A 198 -24.15 -12.90 -12.26
C ILE A 198 -23.23 -12.03 -11.45
N ILE A 199 -23.50 -11.91 -10.14
CA ILE A 199 -22.70 -11.16 -9.18
C ILE A 199 -21.40 -11.93 -8.89
N ARG A 200 -20.26 -11.29 -9.15
CA ARG A 200 -18.92 -11.88 -8.96
C ARG A 200 -18.32 -11.46 -7.64
N VAL A 201 -18.21 -12.41 -6.72
CA VAL A 201 -17.65 -12.18 -5.37
C VAL A 201 -16.22 -12.72 -5.31
N GLY A 202 -15.25 -11.82 -5.18
CA GLY A 202 -13.86 -12.20 -5.02
C GLY A 202 -13.53 -12.66 -3.60
N PHE A 203 -12.84 -13.78 -3.45
CA PHE A 203 -12.30 -14.26 -2.17
C PHE A 203 -10.77 -14.23 -2.20
N GLN A 204 -10.18 -13.43 -1.32
CA GLN A 204 -8.74 -13.43 -1.10
C GLN A 204 -8.45 -14.05 0.28
N MET A 205 -8.08 -15.33 0.28
CA MET A 205 -7.96 -16.15 1.50
C MET A 205 -6.60 -16.00 2.17
N GLY A 206 -5.52 -15.75 1.40
CA GLY A 206 -4.15 -15.71 1.88
C GLY A 206 -3.72 -14.35 2.43
N ALA A 207 -2.79 -14.33 3.38
CA ALA A 207 -2.09 -13.15 3.86
C ALA A 207 -0.64 -13.45 4.21
N SER A 208 0.17 -12.41 4.46
CA SER A 208 1.57 -12.59 4.91
C SER A 208 1.69 -13.10 6.35
N GLU A 209 0.63 -12.97 7.14
CA GLU A 209 0.56 -13.40 8.54
C GLU A 209 -0.75 -14.16 8.76
N ALA A 210 -0.68 -15.36 9.36
CA ALA A 210 -1.84 -16.24 9.59
C ALA A 210 -3.00 -15.53 10.34
N LYS A 211 -2.66 -14.65 11.28
CA LYS A 211 -3.66 -13.88 12.05
C LYS A 211 -4.51 -12.92 11.20
N ARG A 212 -4.10 -12.63 9.96
CA ARG A 212 -4.86 -11.81 9.00
C ARG A 212 -5.66 -12.66 8.02
N CYS A 213 -5.55 -13.99 8.10
CA CYS A 213 -6.34 -14.91 7.30
C CYS A 213 -7.65 -15.22 8.01
N TRP A 214 -8.75 -15.06 7.33
CA TRP A 214 -10.02 -15.64 7.76
C TRP A 214 -9.98 -17.14 7.45
N PRO A 215 -10.51 -18.02 8.34
CA PRO A 215 -10.44 -19.45 8.12
C PRO A 215 -11.07 -19.89 6.79
N VAL A 216 -10.40 -20.82 6.10
CA VAL A 216 -10.90 -21.35 4.80
C VAL A 216 -12.29 -21.93 4.95
N ALA A 217 -12.58 -22.60 6.08
CA ALA A 217 -13.92 -23.12 6.38
C ALA A 217 -15.01 -22.04 6.37
N ARG A 218 -14.69 -20.84 6.82
CA ARG A 218 -15.63 -19.69 6.79
C ARG A 218 -15.85 -19.18 5.37
N PHE A 219 -14.81 -19.18 4.52
CA PHE A 219 -14.96 -18.86 3.10
C PHE A 219 -15.82 -19.92 2.39
N ALA A 220 -15.64 -21.21 2.68
CA ALA A 220 -16.47 -22.27 2.12
C ALA A 220 -17.93 -22.17 2.58
N GLU A 221 -18.17 -21.86 3.87
CA GLU A 221 -19.51 -21.59 4.40
C GLU A 221 -20.17 -20.40 3.69
N LEU A 222 -19.43 -19.28 3.51
CA LEU A 222 -19.93 -18.10 2.78
C LEU A 222 -20.24 -18.44 1.32
N ALA A 223 -19.40 -19.20 0.64
CA ALA A 223 -19.61 -19.62 -0.73
C ALA A 223 -20.90 -20.44 -0.88
N ALA A 224 -21.11 -21.44 0.00
CA ALA A 224 -22.33 -22.24 0.00
C ALA A 224 -23.59 -21.37 0.21
N GLN A 225 -23.54 -20.42 1.16
CA GLN A 225 -24.64 -19.51 1.44
C GLN A 225 -24.98 -18.60 0.24
N LEU A 226 -23.97 -18.05 -0.45
CA LEU A 226 -24.16 -17.19 -1.62
C LEU A 226 -24.67 -18.00 -2.82
N CYS A 227 -24.05 -19.13 -3.12
CA CYS A 227 -24.45 -19.98 -4.25
C CYS A 227 -25.86 -20.54 -4.09
N SER A 228 -26.30 -20.86 -2.86
CA SER A 228 -27.67 -21.36 -2.60
C SER A 228 -28.77 -20.32 -2.87
N GLU A 229 -28.45 -19.02 -2.82
CA GLU A 229 -29.39 -17.96 -3.21
C GLU A 229 -29.52 -17.79 -4.73
N GLY A 230 -28.57 -18.34 -5.49
CA GLY A 230 -28.49 -18.17 -6.94
C GLY A 230 -28.00 -16.77 -7.36
N GLY A 231 -27.53 -16.67 -8.58
CA GLY A 231 -27.05 -15.38 -9.15
C GLY A 231 -25.64 -14.96 -8.70
N TYR A 232 -24.92 -15.78 -7.94
CA TYR A 232 -23.55 -15.50 -7.47
C TYR A 232 -22.53 -16.44 -8.10
N GLN A 233 -21.35 -15.90 -8.39
CA GLN A 233 -20.13 -16.62 -8.73
C GLN A 233 -19.00 -16.23 -7.78
N VAL A 234 -18.32 -17.20 -7.20
CA VAL A 234 -17.14 -16.97 -6.35
C VAL A 234 -15.87 -17.02 -7.18
N VAL A 235 -15.00 -16.02 -7.05
CA VAL A 235 -13.71 -15.94 -7.74
C VAL A 235 -12.60 -15.96 -6.70
N LEU A 236 -11.84 -17.05 -6.63
CA LEU A 236 -10.70 -17.18 -5.72
C LEU A 236 -9.47 -16.49 -6.32
N ILE A 237 -8.91 -15.52 -5.59
CA ILE A 237 -7.70 -14.78 -5.99
C ILE A 237 -6.59 -14.96 -4.97
N GLY A 238 -5.34 -14.95 -5.44
CA GLY A 238 -4.16 -15.12 -4.59
C GLY A 238 -2.90 -15.42 -5.39
N GLY A 239 -1.77 -15.48 -4.70
CA GLY A 239 -0.49 -15.85 -5.29
C GLY A 239 -0.31 -17.38 -5.40
N PRO A 240 0.74 -17.85 -6.10
CA PRO A 240 1.01 -19.30 -6.22
C PRO A 240 1.17 -20.03 -4.88
N LYS A 241 1.57 -19.32 -3.83
CA LYS A 241 1.74 -19.88 -2.48
C LYS A 241 0.41 -20.23 -1.81
N ASP A 242 -0.68 -19.66 -2.29
CA ASP A 242 -2.00 -19.81 -1.71
C ASP A 242 -2.78 -21.01 -2.30
N GLN A 243 -2.15 -21.83 -3.19
CA GLN A 243 -2.80 -22.97 -3.82
C GLN A 243 -3.34 -23.99 -2.79
N HIS A 244 -2.62 -24.24 -1.71
CA HIS A 244 -3.08 -25.12 -0.63
C HIS A 244 -4.40 -24.68 0.01
N LEU A 245 -4.69 -23.36 0.03
CA LEU A 245 -5.96 -22.82 0.53
C LEU A 245 -7.12 -23.13 -0.44
N VAL A 246 -6.83 -23.17 -1.75
CA VAL A 246 -7.81 -23.58 -2.76
C VAL A 246 -8.15 -25.06 -2.61
N ASP A 247 -7.12 -25.89 -2.37
CA ASP A 247 -7.31 -27.33 -2.20
C ASP A 247 -8.16 -27.63 -0.95
N GLU A 248 -7.88 -26.92 0.16
CA GLU A 248 -8.67 -26.99 1.39
C GLU A 248 -10.11 -26.47 1.17
N PHE A 249 -10.27 -25.35 0.47
CA PHE A 249 -11.58 -24.77 0.16
C PHE A 249 -12.44 -25.77 -0.66
N ASN A 250 -11.88 -26.38 -1.68
CA ASN A 250 -12.58 -27.36 -2.52
C ASN A 250 -12.96 -28.63 -1.75
N GLN A 251 -12.20 -29.03 -0.73
CA GLN A 251 -12.54 -30.16 0.14
C GLN A 251 -13.70 -29.85 1.10
N LEU A 252 -13.87 -28.58 1.47
CA LEU A 252 -14.88 -28.13 2.43
C LEU A 252 -16.20 -27.72 1.75
N LEU A 253 -16.14 -27.31 0.47
CA LEU A 253 -17.32 -26.91 -0.29
C LEU A 253 -17.99 -28.14 -0.90
N ALA A 254 -19.33 -28.23 -0.80
CA ALA A 254 -20.08 -29.31 -1.43
C ALA A 254 -19.95 -29.27 -2.97
N ASP A 255 -19.87 -30.45 -3.59
CA ASP A 255 -19.62 -30.62 -5.03
C ASP A 255 -20.60 -29.83 -5.91
N GLU A 256 -21.86 -29.70 -5.49
CA GLU A 256 -22.88 -28.94 -6.20
C GLU A 256 -22.53 -27.46 -6.38
N TRP A 257 -21.72 -26.87 -5.47
CA TRP A 257 -21.32 -25.45 -5.52
C TRP A 257 -19.98 -25.22 -6.22
N LEU A 258 -19.19 -26.27 -6.47
CA LEU A 258 -17.89 -26.14 -7.14
C LEU A 258 -18.03 -25.53 -8.55
N SER A 259 -19.11 -25.81 -9.25
CA SER A 259 -19.39 -25.23 -10.58
C SER A 259 -19.64 -23.72 -10.56
N HIS A 260 -19.97 -23.15 -9.40
CA HIS A 260 -20.15 -21.72 -9.17
C HIS A 260 -18.85 -21.01 -8.68
N THR A 261 -17.72 -21.74 -8.67
CA THR A 261 -16.46 -21.21 -8.24
C THR A 261 -15.42 -21.21 -9.36
N GLU A 262 -14.64 -20.13 -9.46
CA GLU A 262 -13.53 -19.99 -10.39
C GLU A 262 -12.24 -19.73 -9.61
N SER A 263 -11.20 -20.54 -9.78
CA SER A 263 -9.92 -20.29 -9.15
C SER A 263 -8.92 -19.64 -10.11
N LEU A 264 -8.50 -18.41 -9.79
CA LEU A 264 -7.46 -17.66 -10.46
C LEU A 264 -6.18 -17.57 -9.61
N VAL A 265 -6.11 -18.30 -8.50
CA VAL A 265 -4.95 -18.35 -7.60
C VAL A 265 -3.72 -18.84 -8.37
N GLY A 266 -2.65 -18.06 -8.33
CA GLY A 266 -1.40 -18.35 -9.04
C GLY A 266 -1.47 -18.23 -10.57
N LYS A 267 -2.60 -17.85 -11.15
CA LYS A 267 -2.80 -17.80 -12.61
C LYS A 267 -2.73 -16.39 -13.19
N THR A 268 -2.62 -15.35 -12.35
CA THR A 268 -2.56 -13.96 -12.80
C THR A 268 -1.21 -13.33 -12.50
N SER A 269 -0.72 -12.49 -13.39
CA SER A 269 0.28 -11.46 -13.05
C SER A 269 -0.37 -10.41 -12.13
N LEU A 270 0.43 -9.54 -11.52
CA LEU A 270 -0.16 -8.48 -10.68
C LEU A 270 -1.01 -7.49 -11.51
N THR A 271 -0.62 -7.19 -12.77
CA THR A 271 -1.44 -6.37 -13.67
C THR A 271 -2.70 -7.10 -14.11
N GLY A 272 -2.64 -8.42 -14.36
CA GLY A 272 -3.83 -9.25 -14.62
C GLY A 272 -4.76 -9.32 -13.40
N LEU A 273 -4.21 -9.31 -12.18
CA LEU A 273 -4.99 -9.24 -10.95
C LEU A 273 -5.80 -7.92 -10.86
N LEU A 274 -5.27 -6.80 -11.37
CA LEU A 274 -6.02 -5.54 -11.45
C LEU A 274 -7.27 -5.70 -12.29
N THR A 275 -7.16 -6.32 -13.48
CA THR A 275 -8.32 -6.60 -14.35
C THR A 275 -9.34 -7.52 -13.67
N VAL A 276 -8.86 -8.53 -12.94
CA VAL A 276 -9.76 -9.43 -12.19
C VAL A 276 -10.50 -8.68 -11.09
N ILE A 277 -9.79 -7.88 -10.27
CA ILE A 277 -10.41 -7.12 -9.17
C ILE A 277 -11.40 -6.07 -9.73
N ASP A 278 -11.03 -5.38 -10.82
CA ASP A 278 -11.89 -4.41 -11.50
C ASP A 278 -13.21 -5.03 -12.03
N GLY A 279 -13.19 -6.33 -12.32
CA GLY A 279 -14.37 -7.10 -12.77
C GLY A 279 -15.14 -7.81 -11.64
N LEU A 280 -14.84 -7.52 -10.37
CA LEU A 280 -15.62 -8.04 -9.24
C LEU A 280 -16.67 -7.02 -8.81
N ASP A 281 -17.84 -7.51 -8.40
CA ASP A 281 -18.87 -6.68 -7.77
C ASP A 281 -18.55 -6.41 -6.30
N VAL A 282 -17.83 -7.33 -5.64
CA VAL A 282 -17.30 -7.14 -4.27
C VAL A 282 -16.12 -8.07 -4.00
N LEU A 283 -15.16 -7.59 -3.21
CA LEU A 283 -14.00 -8.38 -2.73
C LEU A 283 -14.10 -8.60 -1.23
N VAL A 284 -14.08 -9.87 -0.79
CA VAL A 284 -13.94 -10.28 0.61
C VAL A 284 -12.47 -10.61 0.89
N THR A 285 -11.85 -9.90 1.83
CA THR A 285 -10.42 -10.04 2.10
C THR A 285 -10.05 -9.58 3.53
N GLY A 286 -8.93 -10.05 4.05
CA GLY A 286 -8.30 -9.44 5.22
C GLY A 286 -7.59 -8.12 4.90
N ASP A 287 -6.91 -7.52 5.89
CA ASP A 287 -6.02 -6.34 5.72
C ASP A 287 -4.76 -6.73 4.93
N THR A 288 -4.86 -6.72 3.60
CA THR A 288 -3.85 -7.21 2.65
C THR A 288 -3.64 -6.25 1.47
N GLY A 289 -2.62 -6.55 0.63
CA GLY A 289 -2.36 -5.78 -0.59
C GLY A 289 -3.56 -5.68 -1.53
N PRO A 290 -4.24 -6.79 -1.88
CA PRO A 290 -5.45 -6.80 -2.70
C PRO A 290 -6.58 -5.90 -2.20
N LEU A 291 -6.78 -5.73 -0.88
CA LEU A 291 -7.73 -4.76 -0.34
C LEU A 291 -7.47 -3.35 -0.88
N HIS A 292 -6.22 -2.90 -0.82
CA HIS A 292 -5.86 -1.55 -1.23
C HIS A 292 -5.88 -1.37 -2.76
N LEU A 293 -5.66 -2.44 -3.52
CA LEU A 293 -5.89 -2.44 -4.96
C LEU A 293 -7.37 -2.28 -5.29
N ALA A 294 -8.25 -3.04 -4.61
CA ALA A 294 -9.70 -2.94 -4.80
C ALA A 294 -10.22 -1.53 -4.48
N ILE A 295 -9.77 -0.93 -3.36
CA ILE A 295 -10.14 0.45 -3.00
C ILE A 295 -9.68 1.43 -4.09
N ALA A 296 -8.46 1.28 -4.62
CA ALA A 296 -7.95 2.15 -5.69
C ALA A 296 -8.66 1.96 -7.03
N LEU A 297 -9.22 0.78 -7.29
CA LEU A 297 -10.05 0.45 -8.44
C LEU A 297 -11.54 0.79 -8.24
N GLN A 298 -11.92 1.27 -7.04
CA GLN A 298 -13.29 1.54 -6.63
C GLN A 298 -14.18 0.28 -6.59
N THR A 299 -13.58 -0.90 -6.53
CA THR A 299 -14.28 -2.16 -6.32
C THR A 299 -14.77 -2.23 -4.87
N PRO A 300 -16.07 -2.49 -4.61
CA PRO A 300 -16.60 -2.66 -3.26
C PRO A 300 -15.86 -3.73 -2.47
N THR A 301 -15.71 -3.54 -1.15
CA THR A 301 -14.97 -4.51 -0.32
C THR A 301 -15.67 -4.82 0.99
N VAL A 302 -15.59 -6.08 1.42
CA VAL A 302 -15.81 -6.49 2.81
C VAL A 302 -14.44 -6.87 3.38
N SER A 303 -13.93 -6.04 4.27
CA SER A 303 -12.58 -6.16 4.83
C SER A 303 -12.58 -6.60 6.27
N LEU A 304 -11.76 -7.62 6.60
CA LEU A 304 -11.73 -8.29 7.90
C LEU A 304 -10.47 -7.90 8.65
N TYR A 305 -10.64 -7.30 9.84
CA TYR A 305 -9.54 -6.76 10.65
C TYR A 305 -9.40 -7.49 11.98
N ALA A 306 -8.21 -8.04 12.23
CA ALA A 306 -7.83 -8.62 13.52
C ALA A 306 -7.22 -7.56 14.46
N ASP A 307 -5.90 -7.35 14.33
CA ASP A 307 -5.13 -6.46 15.22
C ASP A 307 -4.92 -5.05 14.64
N ALA A 308 -4.98 -4.90 13.32
CA ALA A 308 -4.78 -3.61 12.69
C ALA A 308 -5.95 -2.66 13.01
N GLU A 309 -5.64 -1.37 13.12
CA GLU A 309 -6.66 -0.36 13.38
C GLU A 309 -7.15 0.24 12.05
N PRO A 310 -8.42 -0.03 11.64
CA PRO A 310 -8.94 0.45 10.38
C PRO A 310 -8.92 1.99 10.24
N ASN A 311 -8.99 2.71 11.35
CA ASN A 311 -8.88 4.18 11.35
C ASN A 311 -7.52 4.68 10.83
N TYR A 312 -6.48 3.82 10.82
CA TYR A 312 -5.15 4.16 10.30
C TYR A 312 -4.88 3.61 8.91
N THR A 313 -5.43 2.44 8.59
CA THR A 313 -5.08 1.68 7.37
C THR A 313 -6.28 1.15 6.60
N GLY A 314 -7.48 1.42 7.04
CA GLY A 314 -8.71 0.98 6.38
C GLY A 314 -9.09 1.82 5.16
N PRO A 315 -10.25 1.54 4.57
CA PRO A 315 -10.80 2.37 3.50
C PRO A 315 -10.97 3.82 3.97
N TYR A 316 -10.42 4.77 3.20
CA TYR A 316 -10.44 6.18 3.55
C TYR A 316 -11.24 7.03 2.54
N GLN A 317 -11.40 6.53 1.33
CA GLN A 317 -12.26 7.07 0.28
C GLN A 317 -13.54 6.22 0.15
N ASP A 318 -14.59 6.75 -0.45
CA ASP A 318 -15.83 6.05 -0.85
C ASP A 318 -16.36 5.07 0.21
N LYS A 319 -16.40 5.52 1.46
CA LYS A 319 -16.66 4.66 2.64
C LYS A 319 -17.98 3.88 2.58
N SER A 320 -18.97 4.34 1.82
CA SER A 320 -20.23 3.63 1.60
C SER A 320 -20.05 2.32 0.80
N HIS A 321 -19.03 2.26 -0.06
CA HIS A 321 -18.70 1.09 -0.87
C HIS A 321 -17.81 0.07 -0.14
N HIS A 322 -17.44 0.34 1.10
CA HIS A 322 -16.53 -0.53 1.85
C HIS A 322 -17.10 -0.88 3.21
N SER A 323 -17.23 -2.16 3.48
CA SER A 323 -17.54 -2.67 4.81
C SER A 323 -16.28 -3.05 5.56
N VAL A 324 -16.22 -2.69 6.83
CA VAL A 324 -15.10 -3.00 7.72
C VAL A 324 -15.61 -3.79 8.91
N LEU A 325 -15.29 -5.07 8.95
CA LEU A 325 -15.59 -5.95 10.06
C LEU A 325 -14.35 -6.14 10.93
N LYS A 326 -14.36 -5.50 12.09
CA LYS A 326 -13.27 -5.59 13.06
C LYS A 326 -13.69 -6.44 14.23
N MET A 327 -12.80 -7.29 14.68
CA MET A 327 -13.02 -8.05 15.91
C MET A 327 -13.24 -7.15 17.11
N ALA A 328 -14.26 -7.47 17.92
CA ALA A 328 -14.60 -6.71 19.12
C ALA A 328 -13.55 -6.85 20.23
N ASN A 329 -12.90 -8.02 20.37
CA ASN A 329 -11.97 -8.31 21.46
C ASN A 329 -10.68 -8.93 20.92
N LYS A 330 -9.53 -8.43 21.40
CA LYS A 330 -8.24 -9.10 21.21
C LYS A 330 -8.21 -10.38 22.02
N LEU A 331 -8.38 -11.53 21.39
CA LEU A 331 -8.06 -12.81 22.02
C LEU A 331 -6.53 -12.92 22.13
N SER A 332 -6.01 -12.79 23.34
CA SER A 332 -4.61 -13.11 23.61
C SER A 332 -4.42 -14.61 23.39
N GLY A 333 -3.67 -14.99 22.34
CA GLY A 333 -3.24 -16.36 22.10
C GLY A 333 -3.91 -17.12 20.95
N SER A 334 -4.93 -16.58 20.27
CA SER A 334 -5.48 -17.24 19.07
C SER A 334 -4.56 -17.05 17.87
N SER A 335 -4.26 -18.15 17.15
CA SER A 335 -3.55 -18.13 15.88
C SER A 335 -4.41 -17.61 14.72
N GLN A 336 -5.75 -17.69 14.85
CA GLN A 336 -6.73 -17.28 13.85
C GLN A 336 -7.84 -16.41 14.47
N PRO A 337 -7.52 -15.20 14.88
CA PRO A 337 -8.47 -14.34 15.59
C PRO A 337 -9.72 -14.01 14.76
N LEU A 338 -9.63 -13.97 13.43
CA LEU A 338 -10.76 -13.68 12.54
C LEU A 338 -11.85 -14.77 12.52
N GLU A 339 -11.62 -15.95 13.11
CA GLU A 339 -12.62 -17.01 13.26
C GLU A 339 -13.93 -16.53 13.93
N GLN A 340 -13.84 -15.49 14.77
CA GLN A 340 -15.01 -14.90 15.45
C GLN A 340 -15.97 -14.19 14.51
N ILE A 341 -15.53 -13.80 13.31
CA ILE A 341 -16.40 -13.22 12.30
C ILE A 341 -17.07 -14.39 11.56
N ASN A 342 -18.38 -14.55 11.75
CA ASN A 342 -19.12 -15.64 11.11
C ASN A 342 -19.46 -15.32 9.64
N ALA A 343 -19.73 -16.36 8.84
CA ALA A 343 -20.01 -16.24 7.42
C ALA A 343 -21.29 -15.44 7.14
N GLU A 344 -22.33 -15.61 7.97
CA GLU A 344 -23.59 -14.88 7.82
C GLU A 344 -23.42 -13.36 7.93
N THR A 345 -22.61 -12.87 8.87
CA THR A 345 -22.30 -11.43 8.98
C THR A 345 -21.61 -10.91 7.73
N VAL A 346 -20.66 -11.68 7.17
CA VAL A 346 -19.94 -11.30 5.93
C VAL A 346 -20.91 -11.32 4.74
N LYS A 347 -21.80 -12.33 4.65
CA LYS A 347 -22.83 -12.44 3.62
C LYS A 347 -23.74 -11.22 3.60
N GLN A 348 -24.24 -10.79 4.77
CA GLN A 348 -25.10 -9.60 4.88
C GLN A 348 -24.43 -8.36 4.29
N GLU A 349 -23.14 -8.18 4.53
CA GLU A 349 -22.38 -7.07 3.96
C GLU A 349 -22.13 -7.22 2.45
N VAL A 350 -21.88 -8.45 1.96
CA VAL A 350 -21.78 -8.74 0.52
C VAL A 350 -23.09 -8.37 -0.17
N VAL A 351 -24.23 -8.87 0.32
CA VAL A 351 -25.57 -8.57 -0.24
C VAL A 351 -25.83 -7.06 -0.22
N ARG A 352 -25.57 -6.39 0.91
CA ARG A 352 -25.76 -4.94 1.02
C ARG A 352 -24.97 -4.16 -0.04
N LEU A 353 -23.72 -4.56 -0.31
CA LEU A 353 -22.87 -3.87 -1.27
C LEU A 353 -23.18 -4.16 -2.73
N THR A 354 -23.80 -5.33 -3.01
CA THR A 354 -24.14 -5.75 -4.39
C THR A 354 -25.56 -5.38 -4.79
N THR A 355 -26.40 -4.88 -3.87
CA THR A 355 -27.78 -4.43 -4.12
C THR A 355 -27.94 -2.90 -4.14
N GLN A 356 -26.88 -2.15 -3.95
CA GLN A 356 -26.83 -0.69 -4.09
C GLN A 356 -26.57 -0.29 -5.55
#